data_d01022bb99b5ad28ba8811213827f52e
#
_entry.id   d01022bb99b5ad28ba8811213827f52e
#
_cell.length_a   1.000
_cell.length_b   1.000
_cell.length_c   1.000
_cell.angle_alpha   90.00
_cell.angle_beta   90.00
_cell.angle_gamma   90.00
#
_symmetry.space_group_name_H-M   'P 1'
#
loop_
_entity.id
_entity.type
_entity.pdbx_description
1 polymer ?
#
loop_
_entity_poly.entity_id
_entity_poly.type
_entity_poly.pdbx_seq_one_letter_code
_entity_poly.pdbx_strand_id
1 'polypeptide(L)'
;MYAQRLLDNLDPREHEVHVVLSNYAQQVVAEELPGGLRLAPGVKTHNIKSMNAPFASGSNPPDAMVVIPCTMGTLGRIAHGYSEDVLLRAADVALKEKKKLILVPRETPLSLVHIKNFELLALAGAILLPANPSFYAGPKTIVDVVDTVVARVLDHLGVPNALAPRWSEEKD
;
A
#
# COMPACT_ATOMS: atom_id res chain seq x y z
N MET A 1 8.43 7.56 -2.32
CA MET A 1 7.50 8.72 -2.40
C MET A 1 6.03 8.36 -2.18
N TYR A 2 5.40 7.35 -2.84
CA TYR A 2 3.98 6.96 -2.63
C TYR A 2 3.61 6.70 -1.17
N ALA A 3 4.41 5.88 -0.45
CA ALA A 3 4.15 5.56 0.96
C ALA A 3 4.14 6.82 1.85
N GLN A 4 5.07 7.75 1.62
CA GLN A 4 5.10 9.01 2.37
C GLN A 4 3.82 9.82 2.12
N ARG A 5 3.40 9.95 0.85
CA ARG A 5 2.18 10.70 0.53
C ARG A 5 0.92 10.06 1.12
N LEU A 6 0.85 8.72 1.16
CA LEU A 6 -0.24 8.02 1.83
C LEU A 6 -0.25 8.35 3.33
N LEU A 7 0.90 8.25 4.01
CA LEU A 7 1.03 8.55 5.44
C LEU A 7 0.72 10.02 5.76
N ASP A 8 1.12 10.95 4.91
CA ASP A 8 0.83 12.38 5.07
C ASP A 8 -0.69 12.69 5.03
N ASN A 9 -1.51 11.76 4.51
CA ASN A 9 -2.96 11.90 4.37
C ASN A 9 -3.77 10.94 5.26
N LEU A 10 -3.13 10.29 6.22
CA LEU A 10 -3.79 9.50 7.26
C LEU A 10 -3.65 10.20 8.60
N ASP A 11 -4.77 10.60 9.21
CA ASP A 11 -4.77 11.23 10.54
C ASP A 11 -4.72 10.14 11.63
N PRO A 12 -3.63 10.06 12.44
CA PRO A 12 -3.52 9.06 13.51
C PRO A 12 -4.51 9.27 14.67
N ARG A 13 -5.26 10.37 14.69
CA ARG A 13 -6.34 10.60 15.65
C ARG A 13 -7.64 9.88 15.25
N GLU A 14 -7.81 9.65 13.95
CA GLU A 14 -8.96 8.97 13.37
C GLU A 14 -8.66 7.50 13.03
N HIS A 15 -7.37 7.17 12.81
CA HIS A 15 -6.92 5.87 12.34
C HIS A 15 -5.76 5.35 13.18
N GLU A 16 -5.85 4.12 13.66
CA GLU A 16 -4.70 3.44 14.24
C GLU A 16 -3.77 2.95 13.11
N VAL A 17 -2.67 3.69 12.88
CA VAL A 17 -1.76 3.45 11.75
C VAL A 17 -0.55 2.65 12.21
N HIS A 18 -0.32 1.50 11.57
CA HIS A 18 0.83 0.62 11.78
C HIS A 18 1.70 0.59 10.54
N VAL A 19 3.02 0.74 10.70
CA VAL A 19 3.98 0.75 9.59
C VAL A 19 5.00 -0.38 9.78
N VAL A 20 5.22 -1.15 8.72
CA VAL A 20 6.27 -2.15 8.61
C VAL A 20 7.12 -1.85 7.38
N LEU A 21 8.43 -1.73 7.55
CA LEU A 21 9.37 -1.55 6.46
C LEU A 21 10.18 -2.84 6.25
N SER A 22 10.19 -3.36 5.03
CA SER A 22 11.14 -4.41 4.66
C SER A 22 12.57 -3.88 4.66
N ASN A 23 13.57 -4.75 4.75
CA ASN A 23 14.97 -4.33 4.70
C ASN A 23 15.28 -3.55 3.41
N TYR A 24 14.74 -3.98 2.27
CA TYR A 24 14.90 -3.27 1.00
C TYR A 24 14.17 -1.92 1.00
N ALA A 25 12.98 -1.85 1.60
CA ALA A 25 12.27 -0.57 1.73
C ALA A 25 13.05 0.47 2.53
N GLN A 26 13.80 0.05 3.56
CA GLN A 26 14.67 0.95 4.34
C GLN A 26 15.78 1.55 3.46
N GLN A 27 16.38 0.75 2.57
CA GLN A 27 17.39 1.24 1.61
C GLN A 27 16.78 2.24 0.63
N VAL A 28 15.62 1.90 0.03
CA VAL A 28 14.91 2.80 -0.90
C VAL A 28 14.49 4.11 -0.21
N VAL A 29 14.05 4.05 1.05
CA VAL A 29 13.73 5.27 1.82
C VAL A 29 14.96 6.16 1.98
N ALA A 30 16.12 5.57 2.29
CA ALA A 30 17.37 6.33 2.44
C ALA A 30 17.80 7.02 1.14
N GLU A 31 17.52 6.42 -0.02
CA GLU A 31 17.85 6.95 -1.33
C GLU A 31 16.82 7.98 -1.83
N GLU A 32 15.53 7.68 -1.70
CA GLU A 32 14.44 8.50 -2.28
C GLU A 32 13.97 9.65 -1.38
N LEU A 33 14.16 9.53 -0.06
CA LEU A 33 13.66 10.49 0.92
C LEU A 33 14.81 11.02 1.79
N PRO A 34 15.48 12.11 1.37
CA PRO A 34 16.47 12.77 2.22
C PRO A 34 15.82 13.18 3.57
N GLY A 35 16.32 12.60 4.67
CA GLY A 35 15.73 12.78 6.02
C GLY A 35 14.81 11.65 6.48
N GLY A 36 14.66 10.60 5.65
CA GLY A 36 13.90 9.39 6.01
C GLY A 36 12.39 9.52 5.86
N LEU A 37 11.67 8.47 6.26
CA LEU A 37 10.21 8.46 6.28
C LEU A 37 9.70 9.28 7.47
N ARG A 38 8.88 10.29 7.19
CA ARG A 38 8.24 11.11 8.23
C ARG A 38 6.98 10.40 8.72
N LEU A 39 6.90 10.22 10.03
CA LEU A 39 5.75 9.61 10.69
C LEU A 39 5.10 10.63 11.63
N ALA A 40 3.80 10.80 11.51
CA ALA A 40 3.05 11.64 12.43
C ALA A 40 3.04 11.02 13.85
N PRO A 41 2.95 11.85 14.92
CA PRO A 41 2.79 11.34 16.27
C PRO A 41 1.60 10.40 16.38
N GLY A 42 1.79 9.22 16.98
CA GLY A 42 0.76 8.18 17.09
C GLY A 42 0.89 7.04 16.10
N VAL A 43 1.64 7.19 15.01
CA VAL A 43 1.95 6.09 14.09
C VAL A 43 2.87 5.08 14.77
N LYS A 44 2.49 3.80 14.74
CA LYS A 44 3.23 2.70 15.35
C LYS A 44 4.10 1.98 14.32
N THR A 45 5.38 1.77 14.63
CA THR A 45 6.30 1.02 13.76
C THR A 45 6.57 -0.36 14.31
N HIS A 46 6.71 -1.35 13.41
CA HIS A 46 7.01 -2.72 13.79
C HIS A 46 8.21 -3.26 13.01
N ASN A 47 9.03 -4.06 13.69
CA ASN A 47 10.12 -4.75 13.03
C ASN A 47 9.55 -5.85 12.13
N ILE A 48 10.05 -5.95 10.90
CA ILE A 48 9.61 -6.95 9.90
C ILE A 48 9.70 -8.39 10.39
N LYS A 49 10.63 -8.68 11.31
CA LYS A 49 10.84 -10.02 11.90
C LYS A 49 9.96 -10.28 13.14
N SER A 50 9.25 -9.28 13.65
CA SER A 50 8.45 -9.42 14.88
C SER A 50 7.07 -9.97 14.58
N MET A 51 6.84 -11.24 14.87
CA MET A 51 5.53 -11.89 14.74
C MET A 51 4.57 -11.52 15.89
N ASN A 52 4.99 -10.66 16.84
CA ASN A 52 4.17 -10.21 17.99
C ASN A 52 3.35 -8.95 17.67
N ALA A 53 3.33 -8.50 16.42
CA ALA A 53 2.47 -7.39 16.02
C ALA A 53 0.98 -7.76 16.19
N PRO A 54 0.12 -6.85 16.66
CA PRO A 54 -1.29 -7.17 16.95
C PRO A 54 -2.04 -7.75 15.76
N PHE A 55 -1.74 -7.27 14.56
CA PHE A 55 -2.34 -7.70 13.30
C PHE A 55 -1.75 -9.01 12.70
N ALA A 56 -0.81 -9.65 13.38
CA ALA A 56 -0.25 -10.95 12.95
C ALA A 56 -1.18 -12.14 13.27
N SER A 57 -2.27 -11.89 13.99
CA SER A 57 -3.26 -12.91 14.35
C SER A 57 -4.62 -12.62 13.71
N GLY A 58 -5.30 -13.68 13.25
CA GLY A 58 -6.67 -13.58 12.75
C GLY A 58 -7.70 -13.20 13.81
N SER A 59 -7.37 -13.29 15.09
CA SER A 59 -8.23 -12.80 16.18
C SER A 59 -8.23 -11.27 16.32
N ASN A 60 -7.26 -10.59 15.70
CA ASN A 60 -7.15 -9.13 15.69
C ASN A 60 -6.66 -8.63 14.32
N PRO A 61 -7.41 -8.91 13.25
CA PRO A 61 -7.00 -8.52 11.90
C PRO A 61 -7.10 -7.01 11.73
N PRO A 62 -6.24 -6.38 10.91
CA PRO A 62 -6.41 -4.97 10.58
C PRO A 62 -7.67 -4.77 9.74
N ASP A 63 -8.33 -3.62 9.81
CA ASP A 63 -9.48 -3.31 8.94
C ASP A 63 -9.07 -3.22 7.47
N ALA A 64 -7.88 -2.70 7.22
CA ALA A 64 -7.27 -2.66 5.90
C ALA A 64 -5.75 -2.77 5.99
N MET A 65 -5.14 -3.32 4.95
CA MET A 65 -3.70 -3.37 4.75
C MET A 65 -3.34 -2.84 3.37
N VAL A 66 -2.33 -2.00 3.31
CA VAL A 66 -1.79 -1.47 2.05
C VAL A 66 -0.32 -1.83 1.93
N VAL A 67 0.09 -2.45 0.82
CA VAL A 67 1.50 -2.67 0.48
C VAL A 67 1.87 -1.69 -0.62
N ILE A 68 2.65 -0.65 -0.28
CA ILE A 68 2.93 0.48 -1.19
C ILE A 68 4.38 1.00 -1.05
N PRO A 69 5.23 0.93 -2.08
CA PRO A 69 5.01 0.12 -3.28
C PRO A 69 5.08 -1.38 -2.94
N CYS A 70 4.46 -2.22 -3.77
CA CYS A 70 4.54 -3.66 -3.67
C CYS A 70 5.48 -4.20 -4.75
N THR A 71 6.61 -4.81 -4.35
CA THR A 71 7.48 -5.48 -5.33
C THR A 71 6.84 -6.76 -5.84
N MET A 72 7.19 -7.16 -7.07
CA MET A 72 6.66 -8.42 -7.64
C MET A 72 7.10 -9.65 -6.83
N GLY A 73 8.25 -9.59 -6.18
CA GLY A 73 8.68 -10.65 -5.25
C GLY A 73 7.81 -10.75 -4.00
N THR A 74 7.41 -9.62 -3.42
CA THR A 74 6.45 -9.59 -2.29
C THR A 74 5.07 -10.06 -2.74
N LEU A 75 4.59 -9.56 -3.87
CA LEU A 75 3.31 -9.92 -4.46
C LEU A 75 3.22 -11.43 -4.74
N GLY A 76 4.27 -12.01 -5.34
CA GLY A 76 4.33 -13.45 -5.60
C GLY A 76 4.31 -14.28 -4.33
N ARG A 77 5.01 -13.87 -3.26
CA ARG A 77 4.98 -14.56 -1.96
C ARG A 77 3.58 -14.50 -1.32
N ILE A 78 2.91 -13.35 -1.36
CA ILE A 78 1.52 -13.22 -0.89
C ILE A 78 0.60 -14.13 -1.69
N ALA A 79 0.72 -14.17 -3.03
CA ALA A 79 -0.09 -15.00 -3.91
C ALA A 79 0.01 -16.51 -3.59
N HIS A 80 1.15 -16.94 -3.03
CA HIS A 80 1.43 -18.34 -2.69
C HIS A 80 1.38 -18.64 -1.19
N GLY A 81 0.85 -17.70 -0.38
CA GLY A 81 0.58 -17.93 1.05
C GLY A 81 1.84 -18.00 1.93
N TYR A 82 2.94 -17.38 1.53
CA TYR A 82 4.13 -17.30 2.38
C TYR A 82 3.87 -16.38 3.57
N SER A 83 4.35 -16.78 4.75
CA SER A 83 4.15 -16.07 6.03
C SER A 83 5.44 -16.01 6.86
N GLU A 84 6.58 -15.86 6.22
CA GLU A 84 7.92 -15.92 6.84
C GLU A 84 8.33 -14.63 7.57
N ASP A 85 7.60 -13.54 7.37
CA ASP A 85 7.78 -12.28 8.07
C ASP A 85 6.42 -11.64 8.41
N VAL A 86 6.42 -10.59 9.22
CA VAL A 86 5.17 -9.97 9.70
C VAL A 86 4.38 -9.28 8.60
N LEU A 87 5.03 -8.80 7.54
CA LEU A 87 4.34 -8.21 6.38
C LEU A 87 3.55 -9.27 5.63
N LEU A 88 4.19 -10.38 5.28
CA LEU A 88 3.55 -11.49 4.59
C LEU A 88 2.46 -12.13 5.47
N ARG A 89 2.73 -12.28 6.78
CA ARG A 89 1.75 -12.78 7.73
C ARG A 89 0.52 -11.87 7.83
N ALA A 90 0.70 -10.56 7.87
CA ALA A 90 -0.42 -9.61 7.89
C ALA A 90 -1.27 -9.69 6.61
N ALA A 91 -0.62 -9.86 5.45
CA ALA A 91 -1.33 -10.04 4.18
C ALA A 91 -2.13 -11.36 4.14
N ASP A 92 -1.56 -12.46 4.63
CA ASP A 92 -2.25 -13.75 4.78
C ASP A 92 -3.46 -13.61 5.73
N VAL A 93 -3.28 -12.93 6.87
CA VAL A 93 -4.37 -12.64 7.81
C VAL A 93 -5.46 -11.80 7.14
N ALA A 94 -5.10 -10.74 6.42
CA ALA A 94 -6.07 -9.90 5.73
C ALA A 94 -6.91 -10.72 4.72
N LEU A 95 -6.27 -11.56 3.91
CA LEU A 95 -6.96 -12.40 2.92
C LEU A 95 -7.90 -13.42 3.58
N LYS A 96 -7.41 -14.18 4.57
CA LYS A 96 -8.21 -15.25 5.19
C LYS A 96 -9.36 -14.71 6.04
N GLU A 97 -9.21 -13.55 6.68
CA GLU A 97 -10.25 -12.89 7.48
C GLU A 97 -11.14 -11.96 6.62
N LYS A 98 -10.97 -11.98 5.28
CA LYS A 98 -11.74 -11.16 4.33
C LYS A 98 -11.65 -9.66 4.62
N LYS A 99 -10.50 -9.23 5.12
CA LYS A 99 -10.16 -7.82 5.31
C LYS A 99 -9.61 -7.24 4.02
N LYS A 100 -9.68 -5.93 3.90
CA LYS A 100 -9.22 -5.21 2.71
C LYS A 100 -7.70 -5.29 2.58
N LEU A 101 -7.21 -5.90 1.50
CA LEU A 101 -5.80 -5.92 1.13
C LEU A 101 -5.62 -5.16 -0.19
N ILE A 102 -4.88 -4.05 -0.15
CA ILE A 102 -4.57 -3.23 -1.32
C ILE A 102 -3.08 -3.41 -1.64
N LEU A 103 -2.81 -3.89 -2.85
CA LEU A 103 -1.45 -4.05 -3.35
C LEU A 103 -1.19 -3.02 -4.45
N VAL A 104 -0.14 -2.22 -4.27
CA VAL A 104 0.23 -1.14 -5.20
C VAL A 104 1.56 -1.50 -5.89
N PRO A 105 1.52 -2.42 -6.88
CA PRO A 105 2.72 -2.84 -7.61
C PRO A 105 3.20 -1.75 -8.57
N ARG A 106 4.53 -1.70 -8.77
CA ARG A 106 5.18 -0.89 -9.81
C ARG A 106 6.22 -1.73 -10.51
N GLU A 107 5.87 -2.20 -11.71
CA GLU A 107 6.71 -3.09 -12.51
C GLU A 107 6.42 -2.92 -14.00
N THR A 108 7.48 -2.95 -14.81
CA THR A 108 7.40 -2.97 -16.28
C THR A 108 8.66 -3.57 -16.88
N PRO A 109 8.58 -4.46 -17.92
CA PRO A 109 7.38 -5.14 -18.39
C PRO A 109 6.90 -6.21 -17.41
N LEU A 110 5.67 -6.69 -17.58
CA LEU A 110 5.15 -7.82 -16.82
C LEU A 110 5.45 -9.15 -17.49
N SER A 111 5.95 -10.12 -16.73
CA SER A 111 6.07 -11.52 -17.18
C SER A 111 4.74 -12.27 -17.00
N LEU A 112 4.61 -13.42 -17.65
CA LEU A 112 3.44 -14.28 -17.45
C LEU A 112 3.28 -14.70 -15.97
N VAL A 113 4.39 -14.92 -15.26
CA VAL A 113 4.36 -15.25 -13.81
C VAL A 113 3.73 -14.10 -13.01
N HIS A 114 4.08 -12.84 -13.32
CA HIS A 114 3.47 -11.67 -12.68
C HIS A 114 1.95 -11.62 -12.92
N ILE A 115 1.52 -11.85 -14.17
CA ILE A 115 0.10 -11.84 -14.55
C ILE A 115 -0.67 -12.94 -13.81
N LYS A 116 -0.09 -14.15 -13.71
CA LYS A 116 -0.71 -15.26 -12.97
C LYS A 116 -0.82 -14.98 -11.47
N ASN A 117 0.18 -14.34 -10.88
CA ASN A 117 0.11 -13.93 -9.48
C ASN A 117 -0.96 -12.83 -9.26
N PHE A 118 -1.14 -11.92 -10.21
CA PHE A 118 -2.25 -10.95 -10.18
C PHE A 118 -3.61 -11.65 -10.22
N GLU A 119 -3.78 -12.61 -11.12
CA GLU A 119 -5.01 -13.38 -11.23
C GLU A 119 -5.36 -14.08 -9.89
N LEU A 120 -4.39 -14.79 -9.30
CA LEU A 120 -4.57 -15.48 -8.01
C LEU A 120 -5.00 -14.51 -6.90
N LEU A 121 -4.33 -13.36 -6.79
CA LEU A 121 -4.62 -12.37 -5.75
C LEU A 121 -5.97 -11.67 -5.97
N ALA A 122 -6.34 -11.38 -7.22
CA ALA A 122 -7.65 -10.84 -7.55
C ALA A 122 -8.77 -11.81 -7.20
N LEU A 123 -8.61 -13.10 -7.52
CA LEU A 123 -9.55 -14.17 -7.15
C LEU A 123 -9.64 -14.36 -5.62
N ALA A 124 -8.52 -14.16 -4.89
CA ALA A 124 -8.49 -14.19 -3.43
C ALA A 124 -9.16 -12.96 -2.78
N GLY A 125 -9.49 -11.93 -3.56
CA GLY A 125 -10.16 -10.71 -3.09
C GLY A 125 -9.24 -9.55 -2.77
N ALA A 126 -7.95 -9.60 -3.13
CA ALA A 126 -7.06 -8.46 -3.02
C ALA A 126 -7.41 -7.37 -4.07
N ILE A 127 -7.26 -6.12 -3.69
CA ILE A 127 -7.37 -4.99 -4.59
C ILE A 127 -5.99 -4.75 -5.22
N LEU A 128 -5.89 -5.01 -6.52
CA LEU A 128 -4.69 -4.71 -7.29
C LEU A 128 -4.79 -3.30 -7.85
N LEU A 129 -3.92 -2.42 -7.37
CA LEU A 129 -3.89 -1.01 -7.74
C LEU A 129 -2.49 -0.65 -8.23
N PRO A 130 -2.12 -1.01 -9.47
CA PRO A 130 -0.81 -0.65 -10.01
C PRO A 130 -0.54 0.84 -9.90
N ALA A 131 0.71 1.23 -9.61
CA ALA A 131 1.13 2.62 -9.53
C ALA A 131 1.21 3.24 -10.93
N ASN A 132 0.04 3.31 -11.61
CA ASN A 132 -0.15 3.90 -12.93
C ASN A 132 -0.78 5.29 -12.75
N PRO A 133 0.02 6.36 -12.74
CA PRO A 133 -0.51 7.71 -12.59
C PRO A 133 -1.34 8.13 -13.81
N SER A 134 -2.34 8.98 -13.59
CA SER A 134 -3.13 9.58 -14.65
C SER A 134 -2.64 11.00 -14.98
N PHE A 135 -2.76 11.38 -16.25
CA PHE A 135 -2.30 12.68 -16.74
C PHE A 135 -3.42 13.59 -17.27
N TYR A 136 -4.66 13.09 -17.36
CA TYR A 136 -5.78 13.84 -17.90
C TYR A 136 -6.17 15.07 -17.05
N ALA A 137 -5.84 15.05 -15.75
CA ALA A 137 -6.05 16.19 -14.84
C ALA A 137 -4.97 17.28 -14.95
N GLY A 138 -3.97 17.10 -15.83
CA GLY A 138 -2.91 18.07 -16.07
C GLY A 138 -1.97 18.27 -14.88
N PRO A 139 -1.41 17.21 -14.25
CA PRO A 139 -0.51 17.34 -13.11
C PRO A 139 0.71 18.18 -13.50
N LYS A 140 1.13 19.11 -12.63
CA LYS A 140 2.21 20.06 -12.88
C LYS A 140 3.50 19.71 -12.14
N THR A 141 3.37 18.93 -11.06
CA THR A 141 4.49 18.51 -10.22
C THR A 141 4.54 17.00 -10.09
N ILE A 142 5.70 16.48 -9.66
CA ILE A 142 5.83 15.05 -9.35
C ILE A 142 4.86 14.66 -8.21
N VAL A 143 4.61 15.57 -7.27
CA VAL A 143 3.66 15.32 -6.18
C VAL A 143 2.25 15.13 -6.73
N ASP A 144 1.80 15.98 -7.65
CA ASP A 144 0.48 15.84 -8.29
C ASP A 144 0.34 14.50 -9.01
N VAL A 145 1.42 14.05 -9.69
CA VAL A 145 1.45 12.74 -10.37
C VAL A 145 1.31 11.59 -9.36
N VAL A 146 2.06 11.64 -8.26
CA VAL A 146 1.98 10.65 -7.17
C VAL A 146 0.60 10.66 -6.54
N ASP A 147 0.01 11.83 -6.35
CA ASP A 147 -1.29 12.00 -5.71
C ASP A 147 -2.43 11.38 -6.52
N THR A 148 -2.32 11.26 -7.85
CA THR A 148 -3.32 10.53 -8.65
C THR A 148 -3.45 9.06 -8.26
N VAL A 149 -2.37 8.44 -7.82
CA VAL A 149 -2.35 7.04 -7.34
C VAL A 149 -2.78 6.98 -5.87
N VAL A 150 -2.24 7.87 -5.04
CA VAL A 150 -2.53 7.90 -3.58
C VAL A 150 -4.00 8.20 -3.31
N ALA A 151 -4.62 9.12 -4.08
CA ALA A 151 -6.05 9.38 -4.01
C ALA A 151 -6.88 8.09 -4.20
N ARG A 152 -6.52 7.25 -5.17
CA ARG A 152 -7.21 5.97 -5.40
C ARG A 152 -7.03 5.00 -4.24
N VAL A 153 -5.85 4.96 -3.62
CA VAL A 153 -5.62 4.14 -2.41
C VAL A 153 -6.52 4.62 -1.27
N LEU A 154 -6.57 5.94 -1.02
CA LEU A 154 -7.42 6.55 0.01
C LEU A 154 -8.91 6.29 -0.26
N ASP A 155 -9.37 6.39 -1.51
CA ASP A 155 -10.75 6.06 -1.90
C ASP A 155 -11.09 4.60 -1.51
N HIS A 156 -10.21 3.66 -1.82
CA HIS A 156 -10.40 2.27 -1.45
C HIS A 156 -10.33 2.02 0.07
N LEU A 157 -9.57 2.84 0.81
CA LEU A 157 -9.57 2.82 2.28
C LEU A 157 -10.86 3.41 2.86
N GLY A 158 -11.59 4.22 2.11
CA GLY A 158 -12.75 4.98 2.58
C GLY A 158 -12.35 6.27 3.30
N VAL A 159 -11.13 6.76 3.06
CA VAL A 159 -10.62 8.01 3.64
C VAL A 159 -10.94 9.16 2.68
N PRO A 160 -11.73 10.16 3.11
CA PRO A 160 -12.04 11.33 2.29
C PRO A 160 -10.76 12.06 1.88
N ASN A 161 -10.65 12.43 0.61
CA ASN A 161 -9.51 13.17 0.11
C ASN A 161 -9.86 14.00 -1.12
N ALA A 162 -9.04 15.02 -1.37
CA ALA A 162 -9.12 15.92 -2.53
C ALA A 162 -7.74 16.01 -3.25
N LEU A 163 -6.94 14.94 -3.24
CA LEU A 163 -5.58 14.94 -3.77
C LEU A 163 -5.52 15.02 -5.29
N ALA A 164 -6.53 14.48 -5.97
CA ALA A 164 -6.61 14.52 -7.42
C ALA A 164 -8.03 14.83 -7.87
N PRO A 165 -8.21 15.58 -8.98
CA PRO A 165 -9.52 15.82 -9.56
C PRO A 165 -10.23 14.50 -9.89
N ARG A 166 -11.52 14.45 -9.66
CA ARG A 166 -12.36 13.32 -10.03
C ARG A 166 -12.83 13.45 -11.47
N TRP A 167 -13.04 12.32 -12.12
CA TRP A 167 -13.60 12.31 -13.47
C TRP A 167 -14.99 12.97 -13.47
N SER A 168 -15.22 13.95 -14.34
CA SER A 168 -16.45 14.72 -14.50
C SER A 168 -16.79 15.76 -13.39
N GLU A 169 -15.90 16.03 -12.44
CA GLU A 169 -16.12 17.10 -11.46
C GLU A 169 -15.70 18.50 -11.97
N GLU A 170 -15.03 18.59 -13.11
CA GLU A 170 -14.60 19.86 -13.71
C GLU A 170 -14.93 19.88 -15.20
N LYS A 171 -16.14 20.23 -15.54
CA LYS A 171 -16.47 20.77 -16.88
C LYS A 171 -17.92 21.30 -16.88
N ASP A 172 -18.10 22.46 -16.28
CA ASP A 172 -19.13 23.44 -16.74
C ASP A 172 -18.51 24.83 -16.74
#